data_59483f874c505fe65e688b79afd04415
#
_entry.id   59483f874c505fe65e688b79afd04415
#
_cell.length_a   1.000
_cell.length_b   1.000
_cell.length_c   1.000
_cell.angle_alpha   90.00
_cell.angle_beta   90.00
_cell.angle_gamma   90.00
#
_symmetry.space_group_name_H-M   'P 1'
#
loop_
_entity.id
_entity.type
_entity.pdbx_description
1 polymer ?
#
loop_
_entity_poly.entity_id
_entity_poly.type
_entity_poly.pdbx_seq_one_letter_code
_entity_poly.pdbx_strand_id
1 'polypeptide(L)'
;SNMEPLYSPTELEIIKAGLDNDLYPNVNWQKEILKDVTINHQHYLNVSGGGKVARYFVSVGGTFKDAIFKQDKVNKYNTNVKWAKYNFRAKVDMNLTSSTIMGLAMDGAIVEDRAPGFGTNNDALWAAQAYLTPLTVPLRYSNGMLPAYGKNGEQISPYILLNHTGFKKGNRTTMNINFTLRQDFGKWIKGLTARGMFSYNNNNIHNVVRSKMPDLYKAFGRYNDGSLMTQRTVSASNIQFAKSAASDRRYYFESQLAYERLFNQEHRVTGLIHYYMQSTETTEANDEISSIPKRYQALSAR
;
A
#
# COMPACT_ATOMS: atom_id res chain seq x y z
N SER A 1 7.13 -47.34 -1.02
CA SER A 1 5.76 -47.12 -1.49
C SER A 1 5.80 -46.92 -2.98
N ASN A 2 5.28 -47.90 -3.75
CA ASN A 2 5.07 -47.73 -5.18
C ASN A 2 3.92 -46.73 -5.36
N MET A 3 4.25 -45.45 -5.54
CA MET A 3 3.28 -44.47 -6.02
C MET A 3 3.09 -44.74 -7.50
N GLU A 4 1.86 -45.04 -7.90
CA GLU A 4 1.51 -45.12 -9.31
C GLU A 4 1.76 -43.73 -9.96
N PRO A 5 2.27 -43.65 -11.15
CA PRO A 5 2.45 -42.40 -11.88
C PRO A 5 1.08 -41.69 -12.03
N LEU A 6 1.05 -40.39 -11.83
CA LEU A 6 -0.18 -39.57 -11.96
C LEU A 6 -0.69 -39.55 -13.41
N TYR A 7 0.20 -39.74 -14.38
CA TYR A 7 -0.11 -39.78 -15.81
C TYR A 7 0.44 -41.06 -16.44
N SER A 8 -0.35 -41.67 -17.29
CA SER A 8 0.06 -42.83 -18.10
C SER A 8 1.07 -42.39 -19.18
N PRO A 9 1.87 -43.32 -19.73
CA PRO A 9 2.79 -43.01 -20.85
C PRO A 9 2.08 -42.36 -22.05
N THR A 10 0.87 -42.83 -22.38
CA THR A 10 0.06 -42.29 -23.49
C THR A 10 -0.37 -40.84 -23.23
N GLU A 11 -0.80 -40.51 -22.01
CA GLU A 11 -1.14 -39.15 -21.63
C GLU A 11 0.07 -38.21 -21.71
N LEU A 12 1.24 -38.67 -21.29
CA LEU A 12 2.47 -37.90 -21.43
C LEU A 12 2.84 -37.62 -22.89
N GLU A 13 2.58 -38.55 -23.81
CA GLU A 13 2.76 -38.32 -25.25
C GLU A 13 1.76 -37.29 -25.78
N ILE A 14 0.49 -37.37 -25.40
CA ILE A 14 -0.54 -36.39 -25.76
C ILE A 14 -0.11 -35.00 -25.30
N ILE A 15 0.34 -34.84 -24.03
CA ILE A 15 0.83 -33.60 -23.46
C ILE A 15 2.02 -33.05 -24.24
N LYS A 16 3.02 -33.90 -24.53
CA LYS A 16 4.23 -33.49 -25.26
C LYS A 16 3.90 -33.05 -26.69
N ALA A 17 2.96 -33.73 -27.32
CA ALA A 17 2.53 -33.45 -28.70
C ALA A 17 1.53 -32.27 -28.79
N GLY A 18 0.97 -31.82 -27.64
CA GLY A 18 -0.01 -30.74 -27.60
C GLY A 18 -1.33 -31.06 -28.32
N LEU A 19 -1.74 -32.33 -28.35
CA LEU A 19 -2.90 -32.79 -29.11
C LEU A 19 -4.24 -32.37 -28.53
N ASP A 20 -4.34 -32.23 -27.21
CA ASP A 20 -5.55 -31.79 -26.51
C ASP A 20 -5.18 -30.88 -25.30
N ASN A 21 -5.02 -29.60 -25.56
CA ASN A 21 -4.65 -28.64 -24.53
C ASN A 21 -5.77 -28.32 -23.52
N ASP A 22 -7.04 -28.75 -23.77
CA ASP A 22 -8.13 -28.57 -22.84
C ASP A 22 -8.07 -29.60 -21.71
N LEU A 23 -7.85 -30.87 -22.05
CA LEU A 23 -7.81 -32.00 -21.11
C LEU A 23 -6.41 -32.31 -20.60
N TYR A 24 -5.39 -32.08 -21.44
CA TYR A 24 -3.98 -32.32 -21.15
C TYR A 24 -3.14 -31.06 -21.40
N PRO A 25 -3.33 -30.03 -20.59
CA PRO A 25 -2.65 -28.77 -20.77
C PRO A 25 -1.15 -28.87 -20.48
N ASN A 26 -0.39 -27.96 -21.08
CA ASN A 26 1.01 -27.73 -20.76
C ASN A 26 1.28 -26.20 -20.73
N VAL A 27 0.94 -25.57 -19.63
CA VAL A 27 0.95 -24.11 -19.49
C VAL A 27 2.18 -23.67 -18.73
N ASN A 28 2.98 -22.81 -19.32
CA ASN A 28 4.00 -22.07 -18.57
C ASN A 28 3.38 -20.87 -17.86
N TRP A 29 2.87 -21.10 -16.65
CA TRP A 29 2.15 -20.10 -15.89
C TRP A 29 2.94 -18.82 -15.66
N GLN A 30 4.25 -18.90 -15.46
CA GLN A 30 5.08 -17.70 -15.28
C GLN A 30 5.09 -16.87 -16.56
N LYS A 31 5.29 -17.51 -17.73
CA LYS A 31 5.28 -16.81 -19.02
C LYS A 31 3.90 -16.21 -19.33
N GLU A 32 2.82 -16.89 -18.93
CA GLU A 32 1.45 -16.41 -19.21
C GLU A 32 1.05 -15.21 -18.35
N ILE A 33 1.47 -15.17 -17.09
CA ILE A 33 1.01 -14.14 -16.16
C ILE A 33 2.03 -13.06 -15.85
N LEU A 34 3.32 -13.28 -16.08
CA LEU A 34 4.37 -12.31 -15.80
C LEU A 34 4.87 -11.63 -17.07
N LYS A 35 5.17 -10.34 -16.96
CA LYS A 35 5.90 -9.59 -17.98
C LYS A 35 7.38 -9.94 -17.91
N ASP A 36 8.04 -9.95 -19.04
CA ASP A 36 9.49 -10.15 -19.12
C ASP A 36 10.27 -8.97 -18.52
N VAL A 37 9.70 -7.76 -18.62
CA VAL A 37 10.32 -6.51 -18.12
C VAL A 37 9.25 -5.62 -17.50
N THR A 38 9.59 -4.98 -16.40
CA THR A 38 8.80 -3.91 -15.78
C THR A 38 9.66 -2.67 -15.59
N ILE A 39 9.04 -1.50 -15.65
CA ILE A 39 9.73 -0.23 -15.48
C ILE A 39 9.25 0.41 -14.19
N ASN A 40 10.22 0.71 -13.31
CA ASN A 40 10.00 1.52 -12.13
C ASN A 40 10.77 2.83 -12.30
N HIS A 41 10.12 3.96 -11.99
CA HIS A 41 10.78 5.25 -12.08
C HIS A 41 10.48 6.09 -10.85
N GLN A 42 11.47 6.92 -10.52
CA GLN A 42 11.39 7.86 -9.43
C GLN A 42 11.87 9.23 -9.90
N HIS A 43 11.08 10.24 -9.59
CA HIS A 43 11.39 11.63 -9.88
C HIS A 43 11.47 12.41 -8.57
N TYR A 44 12.43 13.29 -8.48
CA TYR A 44 12.60 14.15 -7.32
C TYR A 44 13.10 15.52 -7.77
N LEU A 45 12.40 16.55 -7.31
CA LEU A 45 12.78 17.94 -7.52
C LEU A 45 12.81 18.65 -6.18
N ASN A 46 13.83 19.46 -5.94
CA ASN A 46 13.86 20.34 -4.77
C ASN A 46 14.39 21.72 -5.14
N VAL A 47 13.96 22.69 -4.35
CA VAL A 47 14.41 24.07 -4.40
C VAL A 47 14.65 24.53 -2.98
N SER A 48 15.78 25.14 -2.73
CA SER A 48 16.10 25.76 -1.44
C SER A 48 16.74 27.12 -1.65
N GLY A 49 16.51 28.00 -0.72
CA GLY A 49 17.07 29.32 -0.77
C GLY A 49 16.85 30.10 0.52
N GLY A 50 17.29 31.32 0.55
CA GLY A 50 17.03 32.20 1.68
C GLY A 50 18.10 33.26 1.89
N GLY A 51 17.87 34.06 2.92
CA GLY A 51 18.70 35.14 3.34
C GLY A 51 18.72 35.30 4.84
N LYS A 52 19.01 36.51 5.30
CA LYS A 52 19.10 36.83 6.75
C LYS A 52 17.75 36.74 7.48
N VAL A 53 16.64 36.96 6.76
CA VAL A 53 15.29 36.99 7.35
C VAL A 53 14.61 35.63 7.27
N ALA A 54 14.69 34.95 6.14
CA ALA A 54 14.02 33.70 5.93
C ALA A 54 14.87 32.72 5.11
N ARG A 55 14.68 31.44 5.39
CA ARG A 55 15.25 30.30 4.64
C ARG A 55 14.14 29.34 4.33
N TYR A 56 14.13 28.80 3.13
CA TYR A 56 13.12 27.87 2.70
C TYR A 56 13.72 26.66 1.99
N PHE A 57 12.97 25.57 2.07
CA PHE A 57 13.21 24.35 1.33
C PHE A 57 11.86 23.80 0.87
N VAL A 58 11.74 23.49 -0.40
CA VAL A 58 10.56 22.84 -0.99
C VAL A 58 11.02 21.66 -1.82
N SER A 59 10.35 20.52 -1.69
CA SER A 59 10.59 19.37 -2.54
C SER A 59 9.30 18.66 -2.91
N VAL A 60 9.28 18.09 -4.11
CA VAL A 60 8.24 17.20 -4.60
C VAL A 60 8.88 15.96 -5.19
N GLY A 61 8.22 14.82 -5.05
CA GLY A 61 8.72 13.56 -5.59
C GLY A 61 7.58 12.65 -6.04
N GLY A 62 7.88 11.79 -7.00
CA GLY A 62 6.97 10.75 -7.48
C GLY A 62 7.72 9.44 -7.65
N THR A 63 7.14 8.35 -7.14
CA THR A 63 7.66 6.99 -7.35
C THR A 63 6.54 6.16 -7.96
N PHE A 64 6.82 5.53 -9.09
CA PHE A 64 5.87 4.75 -9.85
C PHE A 64 6.43 3.35 -10.06
N LYS A 65 5.66 2.35 -9.67
CA LYS A 65 5.99 0.94 -9.89
C LYS A 65 4.96 0.33 -10.82
N ASP A 66 5.42 -0.12 -11.99
CA ASP A 66 4.56 -0.85 -12.91
C ASP A 66 4.31 -2.27 -12.39
N ALA A 67 3.18 -2.83 -12.77
CA ALA A 67 2.83 -4.19 -12.43
C ALA A 67 3.71 -5.19 -13.18
N ILE A 68 4.13 -6.23 -12.47
CA ILE A 68 4.84 -7.36 -13.07
C ILE A 68 3.90 -8.30 -13.83
N PHE A 69 2.58 -8.20 -13.60
CA PHE A 69 1.59 -9.09 -14.20
C PHE A 69 1.15 -8.60 -15.59
N LYS A 70 0.95 -9.54 -16.50
CA LYS A 70 0.29 -9.29 -17.77
C LYS A 70 -1.20 -9.11 -17.52
N GLN A 71 -1.81 -8.17 -18.21
CA GLN A 71 -3.26 -7.94 -18.18
C GLN A 71 -3.85 -8.29 -19.54
N ASP A 72 -4.89 -9.09 -19.53
CA ASP A 72 -5.71 -9.33 -20.72
C ASP A 72 -6.67 -8.15 -20.93
N LYS A 73 -6.87 -7.73 -22.18
CA LYS A 73 -7.77 -6.63 -22.58
C LYS A 73 -9.26 -7.01 -22.54
N VAL A 74 -9.62 -8.09 -21.86
CA VAL A 74 -11.02 -8.57 -21.78
C VAL A 74 -11.93 -7.56 -21.06
N ASN A 75 -11.38 -6.80 -20.13
CA ASN A 75 -12.16 -5.87 -19.33
C ASN A 75 -12.00 -4.42 -19.79
N LYS A 76 -13.10 -3.66 -19.73
CA LYS A 76 -13.11 -2.21 -19.99
C LYS A 76 -12.45 -1.40 -18.85
N TYR A 77 -12.08 -2.04 -17.73
CA TYR A 77 -11.45 -1.43 -16.57
C TYR A 77 -10.09 -2.07 -16.29
N ASN A 78 -9.19 -1.32 -15.73
CA ASN A 78 -7.85 -1.78 -15.40
C ASN A 78 -7.88 -2.57 -14.08
N THR A 79 -7.59 -3.86 -14.16
CA THR A 79 -7.48 -4.78 -13.01
C THR A 79 -6.04 -4.95 -12.53
N ASN A 80 -5.06 -4.35 -13.22
CA ASN A 80 -3.66 -4.63 -12.98
C ASN A 80 -3.19 -4.05 -11.64
N VAL A 81 -2.26 -4.74 -11.02
CA VAL A 81 -1.54 -4.27 -9.85
C VAL A 81 -0.72 -3.04 -10.25
N LYS A 82 -0.93 -1.93 -9.56
CA LYS A 82 -0.19 -0.69 -9.77
C LYS A 82 0.06 -0.02 -8.43
N TRP A 83 1.22 0.60 -8.30
CA TRP A 83 1.54 1.38 -7.12
C TRP A 83 2.19 2.70 -7.53
N ALA A 84 1.69 3.80 -6.96
CA ALA A 84 2.24 5.12 -7.15
C ALA A 84 2.31 5.85 -5.81
N LYS A 85 3.39 6.59 -5.58
CA LYS A 85 3.56 7.45 -4.42
C LYS A 85 3.96 8.84 -4.88
N TYR A 86 3.22 9.83 -4.43
CA TYR A 86 3.55 11.24 -4.55
C TYR A 86 3.92 11.76 -3.17
N ASN A 87 4.99 12.51 -3.05
CA ASN A 87 5.39 13.11 -1.79
C ASN A 87 5.78 14.57 -1.99
N PHE A 88 5.52 15.36 -0.98
CA PHE A 88 5.90 16.76 -0.93
C PHE A 88 6.48 17.10 0.44
N ARG A 89 7.35 18.09 0.48
CA ARG A 89 7.86 18.69 1.70
C ARG A 89 8.10 20.18 1.46
N ALA A 90 7.65 20.98 2.41
CA ALA A 90 7.97 22.40 2.48
C ALA A 90 8.43 22.75 3.89
N LYS A 91 9.49 23.55 3.99
CA LYS A 91 10.00 24.07 5.26
C LYS A 91 10.38 25.53 5.08
N VAL A 92 9.97 26.35 6.05
CA VAL A 92 10.36 27.76 6.13
C VAL A 92 10.80 28.04 7.56
N ASP A 93 11.99 28.60 7.71
CA ASP A 93 12.49 29.15 8.97
C ASP A 93 12.63 30.67 8.81
N MET A 94 11.99 31.44 9.70
CA MET A 94 11.97 32.90 9.67
C MET A 94 12.56 33.48 10.95
N ASN A 95 13.49 34.39 10.81
CA ASN A 95 13.98 35.22 11.91
C ASN A 95 13.03 36.41 12.07
N LEU A 96 12.00 36.29 12.94
CA LEU A 96 11.03 37.36 13.18
C LEU A 96 11.68 38.57 13.83
N THR A 97 12.62 38.31 14.73
CA THR A 97 13.50 39.32 15.35
C THR A 97 14.89 38.72 15.49
N SER A 98 15.83 39.49 16.01
CA SER A 98 17.19 39.00 16.34
C SER A 98 17.20 37.90 17.40
N SER A 99 16.11 37.73 18.16
CA SER A 99 15.99 36.78 19.27
C SER A 99 14.83 35.79 19.08
N THR A 100 14.00 35.94 18.02
CA THR A 100 12.82 35.10 17.78
C THR A 100 12.93 34.41 16.43
N ILE A 101 12.86 33.09 16.44
CA ILE A 101 12.87 32.26 15.21
C ILE A 101 11.56 31.48 15.19
N MET A 102 10.87 31.55 14.05
CA MET A 102 9.68 30.77 13.76
C MET A 102 10.01 29.77 12.66
N GLY A 103 9.60 28.53 12.83
CA GLY A 103 9.71 27.47 11.82
C GLY A 103 8.33 26.90 11.49
N LEU A 104 8.07 26.71 10.20
CA LEU A 104 6.93 25.96 9.69
C LEU A 104 7.46 24.87 8.77
N ALA A 105 7.12 23.61 9.07
CA ALA A 105 7.43 22.50 8.22
C ALA A 105 6.15 21.71 7.93
N MET A 106 5.95 21.38 6.67
CA MET A 106 4.85 20.55 6.21
C MET A 106 5.40 19.47 5.28
N ASP A 107 5.05 18.22 5.52
CA ASP A 107 5.33 17.12 4.60
C ASP A 107 4.13 16.19 4.50
N GLY A 108 4.07 15.48 3.39
CA GLY A 108 3.01 14.52 3.17
C GLY A 108 3.29 13.60 2.00
N ALA A 109 2.46 12.58 1.91
CA ALA A 109 2.48 11.64 0.81
C ALA A 109 1.06 11.16 0.46
N ILE A 110 0.84 10.92 -0.82
CA ILE A 110 -0.32 10.22 -1.36
C ILE A 110 0.19 8.92 -1.97
N VAL A 111 -0.32 7.80 -1.50
CA VAL A 111 -0.02 6.48 -2.04
C VAL A 111 -1.30 5.93 -2.68
N GLU A 112 -1.22 5.60 -3.95
CA GLU A 112 -2.27 4.92 -4.69
C GLU A 112 -1.84 3.50 -5.02
N ASP A 113 -2.66 2.52 -4.67
CA ASP A 113 -2.45 1.13 -5.02
C ASP A 113 -3.68 0.53 -5.70
N ARG A 114 -3.44 -0.45 -6.56
CA ARG A 114 -4.47 -1.26 -7.19
C ARG A 114 -4.10 -2.73 -7.08
N ALA A 115 -5.14 -3.57 -6.94
CA ALA A 115 -5.02 -5.01 -6.89
C ALA A 115 -6.26 -5.65 -7.54
N PRO A 116 -6.24 -6.95 -7.85
CA PRO A 116 -7.43 -7.70 -8.24
C PRO A 116 -8.54 -7.60 -7.18
N GLY A 117 -9.78 -7.75 -7.60
CA GLY A 117 -10.94 -7.59 -6.71
C GLY A 117 -11.14 -8.73 -5.71
N PHE A 118 -10.55 -9.88 -5.97
CA PHE A 118 -10.60 -11.05 -5.10
C PHE A 118 -9.27 -11.24 -4.35
N GLY A 119 -9.36 -11.55 -3.06
CA GLY A 119 -8.20 -11.64 -2.19
C GLY A 119 -7.87 -10.31 -1.47
N THR A 120 -7.15 -10.40 -0.38
CA THR A 120 -6.82 -9.25 0.46
C THR A 120 -5.62 -8.45 -0.04
N ASN A 121 -4.73 -9.11 -0.82
CA ASN A 121 -3.48 -8.54 -1.30
C ASN A 121 -2.95 -9.34 -2.52
N ASN A 122 -1.75 -9.00 -3.00
CA ASN A 122 -1.07 -9.71 -4.09
C ASN A 122 -0.64 -11.13 -3.72
N ASP A 123 -0.63 -11.48 -2.43
CA ASP A 123 -0.24 -12.83 -1.97
C ASP A 123 -1.19 -13.89 -2.50
N ALA A 124 -2.47 -13.56 -2.72
CA ALA A 124 -3.44 -14.47 -3.34
C ALA A 124 -3.03 -14.89 -4.76
N LEU A 125 -2.41 -14.00 -5.53
CA LEU A 125 -1.89 -14.33 -6.87
C LEU A 125 -0.71 -15.31 -6.81
N TRP A 126 0.22 -15.07 -5.88
CA TRP A 126 1.38 -15.93 -5.68
C TRP A 126 0.99 -17.28 -5.08
N ALA A 127 0.06 -17.30 -4.13
CA ALA A 127 -0.47 -18.54 -3.58
C ALA A 127 -1.17 -19.38 -4.66
N ALA A 128 -2.03 -18.76 -5.47
CA ALA A 128 -2.69 -19.46 -6.56
C ALA A 128 -1.68 -20.03 -7.58
N GLN A 129 -0.58 -19.32 -7.84
CA GLN A 129 0.48 -19.81 -8.71
C GLN A 129 1.26 -20.98 -8.08
N ALA A 130 1.53 -20.94 -6.79
CA ALA A 130 2.29 -21.97 -6.11
C ALA A 130 1.61 -23.37 -6.14
N TYR A 131 0.28 -23.40 -6.22
CA TYR A 131 -0.50 -24.62 -6.31
C TYR A 131 -0.73 -25.13 -7.74
N LEU A 132 -0.26 -24.39 -8.75
CA LEU A 132 -0.43 -24.76 -10.15
C LEU A 132 0.82 -25.42 -10.72
N THR A 133 0.64 -26.60 -11.29
CA THR A 133 1.63 -27.21 -12.20
C THR A 133 1.28 -26.85 -13.64
N PRO A 134 2.22 -26.98 -14.59
CA PRO A 134 1.92 -26.79 -16.02
C PRO A 134 0.77 -27.66 -16.54
N LEU A 135 0.55 -28.81 -15.91
CA LEU A 135 -0.40 -29.83 -16.34
C LEU A 135 -1.76 -29.72 -15.63
N THR A 136 -1.98 -28.74 -14.75
CA THR A 136 -3.19 -28.69 -13.90
C THR A 136 -4.44 -28.29 -14.69
N VAL A 137 -4.41 -27.13 -15.35
CA VAL A 137 -5.52 -26.59 -16.16
C VAL A 137 -4.98 -25.72 -17.29
N PRO A 138 -5.71 -25.53 -18.41
CA PRO A 138 -5.37 -24.53 -19.41
C PRO A 138 -5.61 -23.12 -18.89
N LEU A 139 -5.11 -22.14 -19.60
CA LEU A 139 -5.41 -20.73 -19.33
C LEU A 139 -6.90 -20.44 -19.52
N ARG A 140 -7.45 -20.97 -20.60
CA ARG A 140 -8.86 -20.92 -21.01
C ARG A 140 -9.15 -22.14 -21.86
N TYR A 141 -10.33 -22.73 -21.77
CA TYR A 141 -10.76 -23.78 -22.68
C TYR A 141 -10.97 -23.26 -24.10
N SER A 142 -10.84 -24.15 -25.08
CA SER A 142 -11.00 -23.83 -26.50
C SER A 142 -12.37 -23.24 -26.85
N ASN A 143 -13.41 -23.59 -26.09
CA ASN A 143 -14.76 -23.03 -26.21
C ASN A 143 -14.93 -21.67 -25.48
N GLY A 144 -13.85 -21.08 -24.95
CA GLY A 144 -13.87 -19.79 -24.26
C GLY A 144 -14.23 -19.84 -22.78
N MET A 145 -14.61 -20.98 -22.22
CA MET A 145 -14.95 -21.14 -20.80
C MET A 145 -13.69 -21.00 -19.93
N LEU A 146 -13.88 -20.50 -18.71
CA LEU A 146 -12.80 -20.35 -17.74
C LEU A 146 -12.66 -21.61 -16.89
N PRO A 147 -11.44 -22.18 -16.74
CA PRO A 147 -11.24 -23.40 -16.00
C PRO A 147 -11.21 -23.19 -14.49
N ALA A 148 -11.76 -24.16 -13.76
CA ALA A 148 -11.50 -24.34 -12.33
C ALA A 148 -10.71 -25.62 -12.10
N TYR A 149 -9.96 -25.70 -11.01
CA TYR A 149 -9.18 -26.87 -10.64
C TYR A 149 -9.43 -27.25 -9.17
N GLY A 150 -8.70 -28.27 -8.69
CA GLY A 150 -8.93 -28.84 -7.37
C GLY A 150 -9.97 -29.99 -7.42
N LYS A 151 -10.14 -30.66 -6.29
CA LYS A 151 -10.98 -31.86 -6.20
C LYS A 151 -12.42 -31.58 -6.62
N ASN A 152 -12.98 -30.48 -6.14
CA ASN A 152 -14.36 -30.07 -6.40
C ASN A 152 -14.47 -28.94 -7.44
N GLY A 153 -13.35 -28.54 -8.06
CA GLY A 153 -13.34 -27.42 -9.01
C GLY A 153 -13.56 -26.06 -8.35
N GLU A 154 -13.09 -25.87 -7.14
CA GLU A 154 -13.22 -24.64 -6.35
C GLU A 154 -12.00 -23.70 -6.46
N GLN A 155 -10.87 -24.20 -6.96
CA GLN A 155 -9.64 -23.43 -7.06
C GLN A 155 -9.59 -22.63 -8.35
N ILE A 156 -9.02 -21.46 -8.28
CA ILE A 156 -8.96 -20.46 -9.35
C ILE A 156 -7.51 -20.16 -9.74
N SER A 157 -7.26 -20.07 -11.05
CA SER A 157 -5.93 -19.74 -11.55
C SER A 157 -5.60 -18.25 -11.31
N PRO A 158 -4.30 -17.90 -11.22
CA PRO A 158 -3.89 -16.50 -11.12
C PRO A 158 -4.32 -15.65 -12.33
N TYR A 159 -4.46 -16.24 -13.50
CA TYR A 159 -5.02 -15.55 -14.67
C TYR A 159 -6.46 -15.07 -14.43
N ILE A 160 -7.31 -15.93 -13.86
CA ILE A 160 -8.69 -15.58 -13.53
C ILE A 160 -8.75 -14.55 -12.41
N LEU A 161 -7.94 -14.72 -11.35
CA LEU A 161 -7.83 -13.75 -10.28
C LEU A 161 -7.47 -12.36 -10.80
N LEU A 162 -6.46 -12.28 -11.67
CA LEU A 162 -5.98 -11.01 -12.21
C LEU A 162 -6.98 -10.34 -13.16
N ASN A 163 -7.65 -11.13 -14.03
CA ASN A 163 -8.40 -10.57 -15.15
C ASN A 163 -9.91 -10.59 -14.98
N HIS A 164 -10.48 -11.45 -14.12
CA HIS A 164 -11.92 -11.71 -14.10
C HIS A 164 -12.62 -11.41 -12.77
N THR A 165 -11.89 -11.05 -11.72
CA THR A 165 -12.46 -10.89 -10.37
C THR A 165 -12.77 -9.44 -9.96
N GLY A 166 -12.64 -8.47 -10.86
CA GLY A 166 -12.83 -7.06 -10.54
C GLY A 166 -11.53 -6.37 -10.10
N PHE A 167 -11.65 -5.36 -9.23
CA PHE A 167 -10.49 -4.61 -8.76
C PHE A 167 -10.68 -4.04 -7.36
N LYS A 168 -9.57 -3.83 -6.68
CA LYS A 168 -9.43 -3.04 -5.45
C LYS A 168 -8.61 -1.79 -5.76
N LYS A 169 -9.06 -0.63 -5.30
CA LYS A 169 -8.32 0.63 -5.34
C LYS A 169 -8.13 1.13 -3.91
N GLY A 170 -6.89 1.26 -3.49
CA GLY A 170 -6.48 1.86 -2.23
C GLY A 170 -5.93 3.27 -2.45
N ASN A 171 -6.20 4.15 -1.50
CA ASN A 171 -5.60 5.46 -1.39
C ASN A 171 -5.22 5.70 0.07
N ARG A 172 -3.95 6.04 0.31
CA ARG A 172 -3.48 6.46 1.62
C ARG A 172 -2.88 7.85 1.50
N THR A 173 -3.38 8.78 2.31
CA THR A 173 -2.86 10.14 2.39
C THR A 173 -2.32 10.38 3.78
N THR A 174 -1.05 10.79 3.87
CA THR A 174 -0.41 11.22 5.12
C THR A 174 -0.05 12.68 5.03
N MET A 175 -0.25 13.43 6.10
CA MET A 175 0.12 14.82 6.20
C MET A 175 0.66 15.12 7.60
N ASN A 176 1.80 15.78 7.67
CA ASN A 176 2.42 16.25 8.90
C ASN A 176 2.67 17.75 8.79
N ILE A 177 2.25 18.49 9.80
CA ILE A 177 2.49 19.93 9.93
C ILE A 177 3.16 20.16 11.27
N ASN A 178 4.29 20.86 11.26
CA ASN A 178 5.03 21.23 12.47
C ASN A 178 5.25 22.72 12.48
N PHE A 179 4.79 23.36 13.52
CA PHE A 179 5.06 24.76 13.82
C PHE A 179 5.99 24.83 15.03
N THR A 180 7.06 25.61 14.92
CA THR A 180 8.03 25.82 16.00
C THR A 180 8.24 27.30 16.22
N LEU A 181 8.34 27.68 17.49
CA LEU A 181 8.72 29.02 17.91
C LEU A 181 9.87 28.92 18.92
N ARG A 182 10.96 29.61 18.66
CA ARG A 182 12.09 29.71 19.58
C ARG A 182 12.32 31.17 19.94
N GLN A 183 12.41 31.44 21.23
CA GLN A 183 12.69 32.74 21.79
C GLN A 183 13.96 32.69 22.64
N ASP A 184 14.92 33.53 22.32
CA ASP A 184 16.09 33.78 23.17
C ASP A 184 15.80 35.00 24.07
N PHE A 185 15.88 34.79 25.37
CA PHE A 185 15.67 35.82 26.39
C PHE A 185 16.98 36.42 26.90
N GLY A 186 18.11 36.15 26.24
CA GLY A 186 19.43 36.55 26.67
C GLY A 186 19.63 38.05 26.90
N LYS A 187 18.76 38.88 26.29
CA LYS A 187 18.71 40.34 26.59
C LYS A 187 18.24 40.67 27.99
N TRP A 188 17.35 39.82 28.57
CA TRP A 188 16.79 39.98 29.92
C TRP A 188 17.47 39.09 30.93
N ILE A 189 17.60 37.78 30.57
CA ILE A 189 18.22 36.76 31.41
C ILE A 189 19.20 35.98 30.56
N LYS A 190 20.50 36.29 30.76
CA LYS A 190 21.59 35.61 29.98
C LYS A 190 21.50 34.09 30.16
N GLY A 191 21.40 33.38 29.04
CA GLY A 191 21.35 31.93 29.02
C GLY A 191 19.95 31.31 29.03
N LEU A 192 18.88 32.14 29.11
CA LEU A 192 17.51 31.64 29.10
C LEU A 192 16.96 31.58 27.66
N THR A 193 16.42 30.42 27.26
CA THR A 193 15.72 30.22 26.01
C THR A 193 14.42 29.49 26.21
N ALA A 194 13.38 29.84 25.43
CA ALA A 194 12.15 29.06 25.35
C ALA A 194 11.96 28.51 23.94
N ARG A 195 11.37 27.33 23.85
CA ARG A 195 10.96 26.71 22.59
C ARG A 195 9.55 26.14 22.74
N GLY A 196 8.68 26.42 21.78
CA GLY A 196 7.39 25.79 21.63
C GLY A 196 7.34 25.02 20.31
N MET A 197 6.65 23.90 20.29
CA MET A 197 6.34 23.14 19.08
C MET A 197 4.88 22.67 19.13
N PHE A 198 4.19 22.87 18.01
CA PHE A 198 2.90 22.26 17.75
C PHE A 198 3.03 21.37 16.53
N SER A 199 2.52 20.14 16.60
CA SER A 199 2.51 19.19 15.50
C SER A 199 1.12 18.63 15.27
N TYR A 200 0.71 18.58 14.02
CA TYR A 200 -0.51 17.93 13.56
C TYR A 200 -0.14 16.86 12.55
N ASN A 201 -0.56 15.63 12.83
CA ASN A 201 -0.38 14.50 11.93
C ASN A 201 -1.75 13.93 11.55
N ASN A 202 -1.93 13.64 10.28
CA ASN A 202 -3.15 13.02 9.76
C ASN A 202 -2.76 11.87 8.82
N ASN A 203 -3.40 10.71 9.01
CA ASN A 203 -3.27 9.55 8.14
C ASN A 203 -4.67 9.08 7.75
N ASN A 204 -5.00 9.18 6.46
CA ASN A 204 -6.28 8.77 5.93
C ASN A 204 -6.08 7.58 4.98
N ILE A 205 -6.91 6.57 5.15
CA ILE A 205 -6.97 5.40 4.27
C ILE A 205 -8.38 5.35 3.67
N HIS A 206 -8.44 5.17 2.38
CA HIS A 206 -9.70 4.98 1.66
C HIS A 206 -9.56 3.85 0.67
N ASN A 207 -10.39 2.81 0.81
CA ASN A 207 -10.40 1.67 -0.08
C ASN A 207 -11.76 1.56 -0.78
N VAL A 208 -11.71 1.20 -2.06
CA VAL A 208 -12.87 0.83 -2.86
C VAL A 208 -12.61 -0.54 -3.46
N VAL A 209 -13.50 -1.48 -3.21
CA VAL A 209 -13.45 -2.82 -3.77
C VAL A 209 -14.66 -3.04 -4.65
N ARG A 210 -14.43 -3.52 -5.86
CA ARG A 210 -15.46 -4.05 -6.75
C ARG A 210 -15.03 -5.45 -7.13
N SER A 211 -15.67 -6.44 -6.54
CA SER A 211 -15.35 -7.85 -6.76
C SER A 211 -16.50 -8.56 -7.47
N LYS A 212 -16.16 -9.52 -8.27
CA LYS A 212 -17.07 -10.43 -8.93
C LYS A 212 -16.39 -11.78 -9.14
N MET A 213 -17.14 -12.83 -9.29
CA MET A 213 -16.65 -14.13 -9.71
C MET A 213 -17.26 -14.45 -11.07
N PRO A 214 -16.49 -14.95 -12.06
CA PRO A 214 -17.03 -15.45 -13.30
C PRO A 214 -17.56 -16.89 -13.12
N ASP A 215 -18.34 -17.39 -14.10
CA ASP A 215 -18.61 -18.83 -14.19
C ASP A 215 -17.31 -19.59 -14.43
N LEU A 216 -17.10 -20.66 -13.67
CA LEU A 216 -15.95 -21.53 -13.82
C LEU A 216 -16.40 -22.98 -14.07
N TYR A 217 -15.63 -23.66 -14.87
CA TYR A 217 -15.97 -24.98 -15.38
C TYR A 217 -14.82 -25.98 -15.18
N LYS A 218 -15.18 -27.23 -14.95
CA LYS A 218 -14.27 -28.35 -14.96
C LYS A 218 -14.60 -29.23 -16.16
N ALA A 219 -13.59 -29.55 -16.97
CA ALA A 219 -13.70 -30.47 -18.09
C ALA A 219 -13.43 -31.90 -17.63
N PHE A 220 -14.13 -32.87 -18.23
CA PHE A 220 -14.02 -34.30 -17.91
C PHE A 220 -13.66 -35.14 -19.14
N GLY A 221 -13.88 -34.65 -20.34
CA GLY A 221 -13.68 -35.39 -21.56
C GLY A 221 -14.29 -34.68 -22.77
N ARG A 222 -14.46 -35.41 -23.86
CA ARG A 222 -15.11 -34.91 -25.08
C ARG A 222 -16.29 -35.81 -25.46
N TYR A 223 -17.31 -35.20 -26.03
CA TYR A 223 -18.40 -35.92 -26.70
C TYR A 223 -17.90 -36.49 -28.03
N ASN A 224 -18.70 -37.38 -28.64
CA ASN A 224 -18.38 -38.00 -29.92
C ASN A 224 -18.21 -36.97 -31.07
N ASP A 225 -18.81 -35.80 -30.95
CA ASP A 225 -18.69 -34.71 -31.91
C ASP A 225 -17.44 -33.85 -31.68
N GLY A 226 -16.60 -34.21 -30.68
CA GLY A 226 -15.39 -33.49 -30.31
C GLY A 226 -15.60 -32.30 -29.38
N SER A 227 -16.84 -31.93 -29.05
CA SER A 227 -17.14 -30.86 -28.12
C SER A 227 -16.74 -31.23 -26.67
N LEU A 228 -16.35 -30.26 -25.88
CA LEU A 228 -15.82 -30.46 -24.52
C LEU A 228 -16.95 -30.74 -23.53
N MET A 229 -16.85 -31.85 -22.81
CA MET A 229 -17.75 -32.18 -21.69
C MET A 229 -17.34 -31.37 -20.47
N THR A 230 -18.17 -30.40 -20.08
CA THR A 230 -17.86 -29.51 -18.98
C THR A 230 -18.98 -29.48 -17.94
N GLN A 231 -18.62 -29.27 -16.68
CA GLN A 231 -19.54 -28.98 -15.59
C GLN A 231 -19.19 -27.63 -14.98
N ARG A 232 -20.18 -26.78 -14.77
CA ARG A 232 -20.01 -25.55 -14.02
C ARG A 232 -19.84 -25.89 -12.54
N THR A 233 -18.71 -25.47 -11.96
CA THR A 233 -18.37 -25.71 -10.54
C THR A 233 -18.50 -24.45 -9.70
N VAL A 234 -18.29 -23.28 -10.31
CA VAL A 234 -18.48 -21.97 -9.66
C VAL A 234 -19.46 -21.17 -10.51
N SER A 235 -20.48 -20.61 -9.90
CA SER A 235 -21.43 -19.73 -10.57
C SER A 235 -20.97 -18.28 -10.51
N ALA A 236 -21.22 -17.55 -11.59
CA ALA A 236 -20.92 -16.12 -11.63
C ALA A 236 -21.65 -15.37 -10.51
N SER A 237 -20.98 -14.41 -9.92
CA SER A 237 -21.58 -13.47 -8.98
C SER A 237 -21.80 -12.11 -9.60
N ASN A 238 -22.83 -11.39 -9.14
CA ASN A 238 -22.99 -9.98 -9.42
C ASN A 238 -21.82 -9.19 -8.81
N ILE A 239 -21.56 -8.00 -9.37
CA ILE A 239 -20.51 -7.12 -8.84
C ILE A 239 -20.87 -6.72 -7.41
N GLN A 240 -20.03 -7.11 -6.49
CA GLN A 240 -20.06 -6.67 -5.10
C GLN A 240 -19.30 -5.36 -4.96
N PHE A 241 -19.83 -4.45 -4.17
CA PHE A 241 -19.22 -3.16 -3.91
C PHE A 241 -19.00 -2.97 -2.40
N ALA A 242 -17.76 -2.67 -2.02
CA ALA A 242 -17.42 -2.35 -0.65
C ALA A 242 -16.54 -1.09 -0.60
N LYS A 243 -16.74 -0.28 0.43
CA LYS A 243 -15.89 0.86 0.78
C LYS A 243 -15.42 0.70 2.21
N SER A 244 -14.19 1.10 2.47
CA SER A 244 -13.70 1.33 3.83
C SER A 244 -12.93 2.64 3.87
N ALA A 245 -13.07 3.37 4.96
CA ALA A 245 -12.34 4.60 5.21
C ALA A 245 -11.90 4.62 6.67
N ALA A 246 -10.65 5.00 6.91
CA ALA A 246 -10.07 5.18 8.21
C ALA A 246 -9.30 6.48 8.27
N SER A 247 -9.35 7.14 9.41
CA SER A 247 -8.61 8.37 9.65
C SER A 247 -8.04 8.38 11.07
N ASP A 248 -6.74 8.58 11.16
CA ASP A 248 -6.05 8.82 12.42
C ASP A 248 -5.54 10.24 12.46
N ARG A 249 -5.78 10.95 13.56
CA ARG A 249 -5.31 12.30 13.80
C ARG A 249 -4.54 12.35 15.09
N ARG A 250 -3.40 13.02 15.06
CA ARG A 250 -2.59 13.27 16.25
C ARG A 250 -2.26 14.73 16.37
N TYR A 251 -2.55 15.29 17.52
CA TYR A 251 -2.13 16.62 17.95
C TYR A 251 -1.03 16.45 18.98
N TYR A 252 0.05 17.17 18.81
CA TYR A 252 1.15 17.18 19.74
C TYR A 252 1.56 18.62 20.03
N PHE A 253 1.69 18.95 21.29
CA PHE A 253 2.20 20.22 21.76
C PHE A 253 3.36 19.97 22.72
N GLU A 254 4.42 20.76 22.59
CA GLU A 254 5.59 20.72 23.44
C GLU A 254 6.04 22.13 23.76
N SER A 255 6.43 22.37 25.02
CA SER A 255 7.11 23.59 25.43
C SER A 255 8.30 23.26 26.29
N GLN A 256 9.39 23.97 26.07
CA GLN A 256 10.64 23.85 26.77
C GLN A 256 11.11 25.21 27.23
N LEU A 257 11.56 25.30 28.50
CA LEU A 257 12.29 26.44 29.03
C LEU A 257 13.66 25.91 29.46
N ALA A 258 14.71 26.39 28.80
CA ALA A 258 16.07 25.96 29.05
C ALA A 258 16.92 27.12 29.52
N TYR A 259 17.69 26.90 30.59
CA TYR A 259 18.67 27.83 31.08
C TYR A 259 20.05 27.19 30.99
N GLU A 260 21.01 27.91 30.40
CA GLU A 260 22.40 27.49 30.33
C GLU A 260 23.32 28.71 30.43
N ARG A 261 24.14 28.70 31.47
CA ARG A 261 25.09 29.82 31.71
C ARG A 261 26.38 29.33 32.33
N LEU A 262 27.49 29.82 31.82
CA LEU A 262 28.82 29.69 32.41
C LEU A 262 29.12 30.91 33.27
N PHE A 263 29.36 30.70 34.54
CA PHE A 263 29.72 31.75 35.53
C PHE A 263 31.24 31.70 35.72
N ASN A 264 31.89 32.85 35.71
CA ASN A 264 33.31 33.05 35.94
C ASN A 264 34.23 32.13 35.07
N GLN A 265 33.71 31.64 33.94
CA GLN A 265 34.39 30.67 33.05
C GLN A 265 34.68 29.30 33.70
N GLU A 266 34.20 29.04 34.90
CA GLU A 266 34.45 27.81 35.67
C GLU A 266 33.20 27.01 35.95
N HIS A 267 32.09 27.68 36.29
CA HIS A 267 30.87 27.01 36.77
C HIS A 267 29.79 27.05 35.69
N ARG A 268 29.47 25.91 35.11
CA ARG A 268 28.35 25.76 34.15
C ARG A 268 27.09 25.32 34.88
N VAL A 269 26.09 26.17 34.86
CA VAL A 269 24.76 25.89 35.40
C VAL A 269 23.80 25.65 34.25
N THR A 270 23.09 24.55 34.29
CA THR A 270 22.07 24.16 33.30
C THR A 270 20.77 23.79 33.99
N GLY A 271 19.65 24.15 33.38
CA GLY A 271 18.31 23.77 33.87
C GLY A 271 17.36 23.62 32.70
N LEU A 272 16.43 22.69 32.79
CA LEU A 272 15.42 22.42 31.77
C LEU A 272 14.08 22.15 32.42
N ILE A 273 13.02 22.84 31.99
CA ILE A 273 11.62 22.50 32.25
C ILE A 273 11.01 22.14 30.92
N HIS A 274 10.37 20.98 30.85
CA HIS A 274 9.77 20.48 29.63
C HIS A 274 8.35 19.99 29.92
N TYR A 275 7.40 20.47 29.15
CA TYR A 275 6.01 20.03 29.16
C TYR A 275 5.61 19.56 27.78
N TYR A 276 4.89 18.46 27.71
CA TYR A 276 4.23 18.03 26.47
C TYR A 276 2.84 17.48 26.70
N MET A 277 2.00 17.57 25.69
CA MET A 277 0.73 16.88 25.59
C MET A 277 0.52 16.30 24.21
N GLN A 278 -0.17 15.18 24.14
CA GLN A 278 -0.54 14.51 22.92
C GLN A 278 -1.98 14.04 22.98
N SER A 279 -2.73 14.24 21.89
CA SER A 279 -4.06 13.65 21.67
C SER A 279 -4.05 12.85 20.39
N THR A 280 -4.58 11.62 20.42
CA THR A 280 -4.75 10.77 19.25
C THR A 280 -6.22 10.39 19.14
N GLU A 281 -6.77 10.59 17.94
CA GLU A 281 -8.15 10.28 17.58
C GLU A 281 -8.13 9.31 16.39
N THR A 282 -8.98 8.28 16.42
CA THR A 282 -9.16 7.34 15.32
C THR A 282 -10.61 7.19 14.96
N THR A 283 -10.91 7.02 13.67
CA THR A 283 -12.26 6.72 13.17
C THR A 283 -12.52 5.22 13.02
N GLU A 284 -11.51 4.36 13.23
CA GLU A 284 -11.66 2.89 13.20
C GLU A 284 -12.09 2.29 14.54
N ALA A 285 -12.69 3.10 15.41
CA ALA A 285 -13.19 2.62 16.67
C ALA A 285 -14.35 1.63 16.47
N ASN A 286 -14.19 0.42 16.99
CA ASN A 286 -15.20 -0.63 16.92
C ASN A 286 -16.24 -0.55 18.07
N ASP A 287 -15.98 0.30 19.04
CA ASP A 287 -16.82 0.53 20.21
C ASP A 287 -16.69 1.99 20.69
N GLU A 288 -17.62 2.40 21.56
CA GLU A 288 -17.68 3.77 22.10
C GLU A 288 -16.42 4.13 22.88
N ILE A 289 -15.85 3.21 23.63
CA ILE A 289 -14.65 3.43 24.45
C ILE A 289 -13.43 3.69 23.58
N SER A 290 -13.25 2.92 22.52
CA SER A 290 -12.11 3.07 21.60
C SER A 290 -12.21 4.33 20.74
N SER A 291 -13.41 4.95 20.64
CA SER A 291 -13.63 6.23 19.95
C SER A 291 -13.15 7.43 20.75
N ILE A 292 -12.96 7.29 22.06
CA ILE A 292 -12.51 8.36 22.93
C ILE A 292 -11.07 8.74 22.59
N PRO A 293 -10.77 10.04 22.40
CA PRO A 293 -9.41 10.50 22.15
C PRO A 293 -8.44 10.09 23.27
N LYS A 294 -7.35 9.42 22.89
CA LYS A 294 -6.29 9.06 23.86
C LYS A 294 -5.41 10.28 24.11
N ARG A 295 -5.35 10.73 25.34
CA ARG A 295 -4.59 11.92 25.76
C ARG A 295 -3.48 11.55 26.72
N TYR A 296 -2.30 12.11 26.48
CA TYR A 296 -1.12 11.96 27.32
C TYR A 296 -0.55 13.35 27.59
N GLN A 297 -0.09 13.56 28.81
CA GLN A 297 0.65 14.79 29.16
C GLN A 297 1.70 14.46 30.21
N ALA A 298 2.81 15.18 30.17
CA ALA A 298 3.85 15.07 31.17
C ALA A 298 4.59 16.40 31.35
N LEU A 299 5.05 16.61 32.56
CA LEU A 299 5.94 17.70 32.96
C LEU A 299 7.23 17.06 33.52
N SER A 300 8.37 17.54 33.09
CA SER A 300 9.67 17.14 33.61
C SER A 300 10.55 18.34 33.88
N ALA A 301 11.40 18.26 34.88
CA ALA A 301 12.40 19.26 35.22
C ALA A 301 13.72 18.58 35.50
N ARG A 302 14.82 19.22 35.11
CA ARG A 302 16.20 18.74 35.31
C ARG A 302 17.10 19.91 35.66
#